data_765117f7fc63887203de0463b574538a
#
_entry.id   765117f7fc63887203de0463b574538a
#
_cell.length_a   1.000
_cell.length_b   1.000
_cell.length_c   1.000
_cell.angle_alpha   90.00
_cell.angle_beta   90.00
_cell.angle_gamma   90.00
#
_symmetry.space_group_name_H-M   'P 1'
#
loop_
_entity.id
_entity.type
_entity.pdbx_description
1 polymer ?
#
loop_
_entity_poly.entity_id
_entity_poly.type
_entity_poly.pdbx_seq_one_letter_code
_entity_poly.pdbx_strand_id
1 'polypeptide(L)'
;MNPSTAQARVIVDELVRNTVSHVVLCPGSRNAPLSLALYDAAAEGKLRLHVRIDERGAAFLAVGMAARTGRPVAVVCTSGTAAANFHPAVLEADRAGVPLIVLTADRPPELRAAGANQVIEQQRLYGGAVRYFDEMAVAERRSGQNAYWRSQICRAWNAAYGEWRCGPVHLNVPFREPLVPDGSEDWFESLEGRPGGARWTELPDFGALPAFVVPSARQGLVLACDTGVRAASEWAEQHGWPVVAETGGLGLGGATAIGSGAWLLAVEKFIATHKPEQVLCIGRPTVFRQVQGLLADPDVEVLLVRPDSDWPSPAHNVRQVGQWFDEPTKPADPDWLASWQAADAAAAAAVRATMADEAWPTGLGLAGELVRALPPEALLVVGSSNPARDIALAGGPRPDILVHRNRGVAGIDGMVSTAIGAATVHRGHSYALIGDLTFLHDANGLLTGPAESRPDLTIVVVNDDGGGIFTLLEQGAPAHSAGFERVFGTPHGADLGALCAGYRVPHVVARTPSEFREALRPEPGLRVVEVRVDRSRHRGLHARLRAAVSAAVPG
;
A
#
# COMPACT_ATOMS: atom_id res chain seq x y z
N MET A 1 -36.45 9.75 19.17
CA MET A 1 -35.15 9.16 18.71
C MET A 1 -34.30 8.79 19.94
N ASN A 2 -33.74 7.59 19.96
CA ASN A 2 -32.84 7.20 21.05
C ASN A 2 -31.43 7.80 20.87
N PRO A 3 -30.64 7.92 21.96
CA PRO A 3 -29.33 8.56 21.94
C PRO A 3 -28.32 7.91 20.98
N SER A 4 -28.29 6.58 20.89
CA SER A 4 -27.37 5.86 20.00
C SER A 4 -27.64 6.14 18.53
N THR A 5 -28.92 6.24 18.14
CA THR A 5 -29.34 6.62 16.79
C THR A 5 -28.95 8.07 16.48
N ALA A 6 -29.19 9.00 17.42
CA ALA A 6 -28.83 10.41 17.24
C ALA A 6 -27.32 10.59 17.04
N GLN A 7 -26.53 9.96 17.90
CA GLN A 7 -25.07 9.99 17.80
C GLN A 7 -24.58 9.45 16.45
N ALA A 8 -25.08 8.28 16.02
CA ALA A 8 -24.66 7.66 14.77
C ALA A 8 -25.00 8.51 13.53
N ARG A 9 -26.20 9.10 13.48
CA ARG A 9 -26.59 10.01 12.40
C ARG A 9 -25.67 11.24 12.31
N VAL A 10 -25.32 11.83 13.45
CA VAL A 10 -24.42 12.99 13.50
C VAL A 10 -23.00 12.60 13.09
N ILE A 11 -22.48 11.47 13.57
CA ILE A 11 -21.16 10.95 13.16
C ILE A 11 -21.10 10.79 11.63
N VAL A 12 -22.09 10.12 11.04
CA VAL A 12 -22.11 9.86 9.60
C VAL A 12 -22.28 11.15 8.79
N ASP A 13 -23.18 12.05 9.20
CA ASP A 13 -23.34 13.34 8.53
C ASP A 13 -22.02 14.16 8.56
N GLU A 14 -21.32 14.17 9.70
CA GLU A 14 -20.07 14.94 9.81
C GLU A 14 -18.92 14.28 9.04
N LEU A 15 -18.87 12.93 8.92
CA LEU A 15 -17.93 12.25 8.03
C LEU A 15 -18.13 12.68 6.57
N VAL A 16 -19.39 12.75 6.11
CA VAL A 16 -19.74 13.22 4.75
C VAL A 16 -19.30 14.67 4.55
N ARG A 17 -19.57 15.56 5.52
CA ARG A 17 -19.14 16.97 5.49
C ARG A 17 -17.62 17.12 5.45
N ASN A 18 -16.91 16.19 6.06
CA ASN A 18 -15.45 16.08 5.99
C ASN A 18 -14.95 15.31 4.77
N THR A 19 -15.78 15.17 3.72
CA THR A 19 -15.42 14.58 2.42
C THR A 19 -15.04 13.09 2.45
N VAL A 20 -15.47 12.34 3.47
CA VAL A 20 -15.35 10.88 3.50
C VAL A 20 -16.36 10.29 2.52
N SER A 21 -15.90 9.86 1.36
CA SER A 21 -16.74 9.36 0.27
C SER A 21 -16.88 7.84 0.23
N HIS A 22 -16.03 7.11 0.94
CA HIS A 22 -16.03 5.66 1.02
C HIS A 22 -15.99 5.19 2.46
N VAL A 23 -16.84 4.23 2.80
CA VAL A 23 -16.87 3.59 4.12
C VAL A 23 -16.94 2.09 3.93
N VAL A 24 -16.05 1.35 4.62
CA VAL A 24 -16.07 -0.11 4.67
C VAL A 24 -16.69 -0.53 6.00
N LEU A 25 -17.73 -1.34 5.94
CA LEU A 25 -18.52 -1.78 7.09
C LEU A 25 -18.43 -3.29 7.28
N CYS A 26 -18.10 -3.71 8.50
CA CYS A 26 -18.27 -5.08 8.94
C CYS A 26 -19.53 -5.19 9.82
N PRO A 27 -20.46 -6.11 9.50
CA PRO A 27 -21.73 -6.19 10.22
C PRO A 27 -21.57 -6.71 11.65
N GLY A 28 -22.35 -6.16 12.57
CA GLY A 28 -22.41 -6.62 13.95
C GLY A 28 -23.52 -5.92 14.73
N SER A 29 -23.91 -6.49 15.87
CA SER A 29 -25.02 -5.93 16.64
C SER A 29 -24.67 -4.59 17.28
N ARG A 30 -23.48 -4.45 17.88
CA ARG A 30 -23.14 -3.24 18.63
C ARG A 30 -22.92 -2.02 17.74
N ASN A 31 -22.53 -2.20 16.49
CA ASN A 31 -22.43 -1.11 15.52
C ASN A 31 -23.72 -0.87 14.71
N ALA A 32 -24.82 -1.49 15.05
CA ALA A 32 -26.11 -1.31 14.33
C ALA A 32 -26.51 0.17 14.17
N PRO A 33 -26.33 1.06 15.15
CA PRO A 33 -26.64 2.49 14.98
C PRO A 33 -25.85 3.09 13.81
N LEU A 34 -24.53 2.85 13.73
CA LEU A 34 -23.67 3.32 12.63
C LEU A 34 -24.04 2.66 11.31
N SER A 35 -24.31 1.35 11.33
CA SER A 35 -24.63 0.59 10.11
C SER A 35 -25.88 1.12 9.42
N LEU A 36 -26.93 1.44 10.19
CA LEU A 36 -28.18 1.98 9.67
C LEU A 36 -28.00 3.41 9.16
N ALA A 37 -27.29 4.26 9.91
CA ALA A 37 -27.01 5.63 9.47
C ALA A 37 -26.15 5.67 8.20
N LEU A 38 -25.18 4.76 8.06
CA LEU A 38 -24.35 4.61 6.86
C LEU A 38 -25.18 4.12 5.66
N TYR A 39 -26.09 3.18 5.90
CA TYR A 39 -27.00 2.70 4.85
C TYR A 39 -27.87 3.83 4.33
N ASP A 40 -28.46 4.63 5.21
CA ASP A 40 -29.31 5.78 4.83
C ASP A 40 -28.49 6.80 4.02
N ALA A 41 -27.31 7.16 4.48
CA ALA A 41 -26.42 8.10 3.77
C ALA A 41 -25.99 7.56 2.39
N ALA A 42 -25.76 6.25 2.27
CA ALA A 42 -25.43 5.61 0.99
C ALA A 42 -26.64 5.58 0.04
N ALA A 43 -27.84 5.30 0.56
CA ALA A 43 -29.08 5.34 -0.21
C ALA A 43 -29.38 6.74 -0.77
N GLU A 44 -29.01 7.79 -0.04
CA GLU A 44 -29.08 9.19 -0.48
C GLU A 44 -27.93 9.61 -1.41
N GLY A 45 -26.99 8.71 -1.72
CA GLY A 45 -25.85 8.98 -2.60
C GLY A 45 -24.77 9.89 -1.99
N LYS A 46 -24.77 10.13 -0.68
CA LYS A 46 -23.83 10.99 0.02
C LYS A 46 -22.45 10.34 0.19
N LEU A 47 -22.40 9.00 0.25
CA LEU A 47 -21.18 8.20 0.33
C LEU A 47 -21.38 6.85 -0.39
N ARG A 48 -20.31 6.10 -0.55
CA ARG A 48 -20.34 4.71 -1.02
C ARG A 48 -20.05 3.78 0.14
N LEU A 49 -20.98 2.88 0.41
CA LEU A 49 -20.87 1.86 1.46
C LEU A 49 -20.40 0.54 0.85
N HIS A 50 -19.36 -0.07 1.46
CA HIS A 50 -18.80 -1.36 1.09
C HIS A 50 -18.92 -2.32 2.26
N VAL A 51 -19.67 -3.39 2.12
CA VAL A 51 -19.89 -4.36 3.21
C VAL A 51 -18.97 -5.55 3.05
N ARG A 52 -18.27 -5.92 4.10
CA ARG A 52 -17.36 -7.09 4.18
C ARG A 52 -17.57 -7.84 5.48
N ILE A 53 -17.38 -9.16 5.47
CA ILE A 53 -17.58 -10.01 6.66
C ILE A 53 -16.26 -10.34 7.38
N ASP A 54 -15.12 -10.28 6.71
CA ASP A 54 -13.79 -10.48 7.29
C ASP A 54 -13.19 -9.09 7.60
N GLU A 55 -13.06 -8.78 8.86
CA GLU A 55 -12.59 -7.47 9.32
C GLU A 55 -11.16 -7.17 8.88
N ARG A 56 -10.27 -8.15 8.86
CA ARG A 56 -8.90 -7.96 8.40
C ARG A 56 -8.90 -7.53 6.93
N GLY A 57 -9.57 -8.29 6.08
CA GLY A 57 -9.72 -7.95 4.65
C GLY A 57 -10.44 -6.62 4.44
N ALA A 58 -11.47 -6.31 5.25
CA ALA A 58 -12.19 -5.04 5.21
C ALA A 58 -11.28 -3.83 5.47
N ALA A 59 -10.41 -3.93 6.48
CA ALA A 59 -9.48 -2.84 6.80
C ALA A 59 -8.43 -2.66 5.69
N PHE A 60 -7.89 -3.73 5.11
CA PHE A 60 -6.98 -3.64 3.96
C PHE A 60 -7.66 -3.14 2.68
N LEU A 61 -8.94 -3.45 2.46
CA LEU A 61 -9.74 -2.85 1.39
C LEU A 61 -9.78 -1.32 1.55
N ALA A 62 -10.04 -0.85 2.77
CA ALA A 62 -10.03 0.59 3.08
C ALA A 62 -8.65 1.22 2.87
N VAL A 63 -7.57 0.53 3.27
CA VAL A 63 -6.18 0.96 3.00
C VAL A 63 -5.94 1.13 1.50
N GLY A 64 -6.33 0.14 0.67
CA GLY A 64 -6.19 0.22 -0.78
C GLY A 64 -6.92 1.41 -1.40
N MET A 65 -8.17 1.67 -0.95
CA MET A 65 -8.95 2.83 -1.39
C MET A 65 -8.29 4.14 -0.96
N ALA A 66 -7.90 4.25 0.31
CA ALA A 66 -7.31 5.48 0.87
C ALA A 66 -5.96 5.79 0.22
N ALA A 67 -5.09 4.80 0.05
CA ALA A 67 -3.80 4.96 -0.60
C ALA A 67 -3.94 5.40 -2.07
N ARG A 68 -4.91 4.85 -2.80
CA ARG A 68 -5.13 5.20 -4.22
C ARG A 68 -5.75 6.59 -4.40
N THR A 69 -6.64 7.00 -3.50
CA THR A 69 -7.32 8.31 -3.59
C THR A 69 -6.55 9.43 -2.91
N GLY A 70 -5.64 9.11 -2.00
CA GLY A 70 -5.01 10.07 -1.10
C GLY A 70 -6.00 10.73 -0.12
N ARG A 71 -7.17 10.12 0.10
CA ARG A 71 -8.26 10.67 0.93
C ARG A 71 -8.62 9.72 2.06
N PRO A 72 -9.08 10.23 3.21
CA PRO A 72 -9.54 9.39 4.31
C PRO A 72 -10.68 8.47 3.91
N VAL A 73 -10.54 7.19 4.24
CA VAL A 73 -11.57 6.15 4.14
C VAL A 73 -11.89 5.68 5.55
N ALA A 74 -13.17 5.54 5.86
CA ALA A 74 -13.58 5.02 7.15
C ALA A 74 -13.77 3.50 7.12
N VAL A 75 -13.39 2.82 8.21
CA VAL A 75 -13.69 1.39 8.42
C VAL A 75 -14.38 1.21 9.75
N VAL A 76 -15.46 0.42 9.75
CA VAL A 76 -16.40 0.30 10.88
C VAL A 76 -16.61 -1.15 11.25
N CYS A 77 -16.49 -1.49 12.52
CA CYS A 77 -16.83 -2.83 13.02
C CYS A 77 -17.55 -2.80 14.37
N THR A 78 -18.00 -3.96 14.78
CA THR A 78 -18.51 -4.22 16.13
C THR A 78 -17.39 -4.35 17.15
N SER A 79 -17.70 -4.64 18.39
CA SER A 79 -16.74 -4.77 19.48
C SER A 79 -16.06 -6.16 19.49
N GLY A 80 -15.04 -6.28 20.33
CA GLY A 80 -14.32 -7.55 20.56
C GLY A 80 -13.25 -7.81 19.52
N THR A 81 -13.09 -9.07 19.11
CA THR A 81 -12.05 -9.48 18.17
C THR A 81 -12.19 -8.83 16.77
N ALA A 82 -13.37 -8.37 16.40
CA ALA A 82 -13.58 -7.58 15.20
C ALA A 82 -12.64 -6.36 15.14
N ALA A 83 -12.60 -5.58 16.23
CA ALA A 83 -11.69 -4.46 16.35
C ALA A 83 -10.21 -4.89 16.29
N ALA A 84 -9.85 -6.00 16.93
CA ALA A 84 -8.48 -6.52 16.93
C ALA A 84 -8.02 -6.95 15.52
N ASN A 85 -8.92 -7.44 14.67
CA ASN A 85 -8.61 -7.86 13.30
C ASN A 85 -8.26 -6.67 12.37
N PHE A 86 -8.56 -5.43 12.73
CA PHE A 86 -8.10 -4.26 11.98
C PHE A 86 -6.62 -3.95 12.19
N HIS A 87 -5.99 -4.48 13.25
CA HIS A 87 -4.64 -4.08 13.67
C HIS A 87 -3.58 -4.21 12.57
N PRO A 88 -3.48 -5.28 11.79
CA PRO A 88 -2.48 -5.39 10.72
C PRO A 88 -2.60 -4.26 9.68
N ALA A 89 -3.82 -3.92 9.29
CA ALA A 89 -4.07 -2.83 8.33
C ALA A 89 -3.76 -1.45 8.94
N VAL A 90 -4.02 -1.27 10.24
CA VAL A 90 -3.67 -0.03 10.96
C VAL A 90 -2.15 0.16 11.01
N LEU A 91 -1.38 -0.92 11.25
CA LEU A 91 0.09 -0.88 11.23
C LEU A 91 0.63 -0.54 9.83
N GLU A 92 0.07 -1.13 8.79
CA GLU A 92 0.44 -0.80 7.40
C GLU A 92 0.12 0.66 7.09
N ALA A 93 -1.09 1.12 7.43
CA ALA A 93 -1.52 2.50 7.22
C ALA A 93 -0.66 3.52 7.99
N ASP A 94 -0.26 3.19 9.24
CA ASP A 94 0.66 4.02 10.04
C ASP A 94 1.98 4.23 9.32
N ARG A 95 2.61 3.13 8.90
CA ARG A 95 3.94 3.16 8.31
C ARG A 95 3.96 3.65 6.86
N ALA A 96 2.85 3.47 6.14
CA ALA A 96 2.70 3.96 4.77
C ALA A 96 2.15 5.39 4.69
N GLY A 97 1.75 6.00 5.80
CA GLY A 97 1.14 7.33 5.81
C GLY A 97 -0.23 7.36 5.13
N VAL A 98 -1.01 6.28 5.25
CA VAL A 98 -2.32 6.15 4.60
C VAL A 98 -3.43 6.66 5.54
N PRO A 99 -4.26 7.64 5.13
CA PRO A 99 -5.30 8.19 5.98
C PRO A 99 -6.47 7.21 6.16
N LEU A 100 -6.62 6.68 7.36
CA LEU A 100 -7.66 5.70 7.70
C LEU A 100 -8.42 6.15 8.95
N ILE A 101 -9.75 6.20 8.91
CA ILE A 101 -10.59 6.50 10.07
C ILE A 101 -11.20 5.20 10.59
N VAL A 102 -10.70 4.70 11.72
CA VAL A 102 -11.17 3.47 12.34
C VAL A 102 -12.25 3.79 13.37
N LEU A 103 -13.45 3.27 13.15
CA LEU A 103 -14.61 3.40 14.05
C LEU A 103 -14.93 2.03 14.64
N THR A 104 -14.64 1.82 15.92
CA THR A 104 -14.98 0.58 16.62
C THR A 104 -16.15 0.82 17.56
N ALA A 105 -17.25 0.12 17.34
CA ALA A 105 -18.33 0.14 18.31
C ALA A 105 -17.94 -0.63 19.58
N ASP A 106 -18.38 -0.17 20.74
CA ASP A 106 -18.04 -0.80 22.02
C ASP A 106 -19.25 -0.87 22.96
N ARG A 107 -19.13 -1.68 24.02
CA ARG A 107 -20.05 -1.65 25.14
C ARG A 107 -19.82 -0.38 25.97
N PRO A 108 -20.87 0.14 26.58
CA PRO A 108 -20.73 1.28 27.48
C PRO A 108 -19.93 0.87 28.74
N PRO A 109 -19.34 1.82 29.48
CA PRO A 109 -18.43 1.57 30.60
C PRO A 109 -18.97 0.61 31.66
N GLU A 110 -20.28 0.66 31.94
CA GLU A 110 -20.93 -0.19 32.94
C GLU A 110 -20.94 -1.69 32.60
N LEU A 111 -20.70 -2.06 31.33
CA LEU A 111 -20.59 -3.44 30.87
C LEU A 111 -19.15 -3.93 30.71
N ARG A 112 -18.17 -3.04 30.89
CA ARG A 112 -16.75 -3.40 30.84
C ARG A 112 -16.33 -4.00 32.18
N ALA A 113 -15.35 -4.90 32.15
CA ALA A 113 -14.87 -5.64 33.33
C ALA A 113 -15.96 -6.39 34.11
N ALA A 114 -17.19 -6.46 33.58
CA ALA A 114 -18.33 -7.11 34.18
C ALA A 114 -18.60 -8.52 33.62
N GLY A 115 -17.69 -9.05 32.78
CA GLY A 115 -17.87 -10.34 32.13
C GLY A 115 -18.94 -10.34 31.04
N ALA A 116 -19.31 -9.16 30.51
CA ALA A 116 -20.28 -9.05 29.42
C ALA A 116 -19.72 -9.70 28.12
N ASN A 117 -20.62 -10.27 27.34
CA ASN A 117 -20.27 -10.96 26.10
C ASN A 117 -19.56 -10.02 25.09
N GLN A 118 -18.52 -10.53 24.42
CA GLN A 118 -17.82 -9.86 23.32
C GLN A 118 -17.23 -8.50 23.75
N VAL A 119 -16.62 -8.43 24.93
CA VAL A 119 -15.92 -7.26 25.47
C VAL A 119 -14.43 -7.56 25.54
N ILE A 120 -13.63 -6.65 25.04
CA ILE A 120 -12.17 -6.58 25.22
C ILE A 120 -11.81 -5.17 25.64
N GLU A 121 -10.57 -4.93 26.03
CA GLU A 121 -10.07 -3.57 26.21
C GLU A 121 -9.79 -2.95 24.83
N GLN A 122 -10.73 -2.07 24.38
CA GLN A 122 -10.63 -1.39 23.08
C GLN A 122 -9.97 -0.01 23.18
N GLN A 123 -9.85 0.52 24.40
CA GLN A 123 -9.19 1.78 24.63
C GLN A 123 -7.72 1.68 24.20
N ARG A 124 -7.33 2.55 23.26
CA ARG A 124 -5.97 2.57 22.71
C ARG A 124 -5.48 1.23 22.15
N LEU A 125 -6.41 0.41 21.64
CA LEU A 125 -6.13 -0.95 21.13
C LEU A 125 -4.97 -0.96 20.12
N TYR A 126 -4.81 0.09 19.31
CA TYR A 126 -3.76 0.20 18.31
C TYR A 126 -2.50 0.94 18.80
N GLY A 127 -2.44 1.30 20.08
CA GLY A 127 -1.28 1.92 20.73
C GLY A 127 -0.79 3.16 20.00
N GLY A 128 0.50 3.20 19.70
CA GLY A 128 1.16 4.31 19.00
C GLY A 128 1.02 4.29 17.48
N ALA A 129 0.30 3.33 16.91
CA ALA A 129 0.11 3.24 15.47
C ALA A 129 -0.97 4.20 14.92
N VAL A 130 -1.66 4.95 15.79
CA VAL A 130 -2.68 5.92 15.38
C VAL A 130 -2.25 7.35 15.69
N ARG A 131 -2.61 8.28 14.80
CA ARG A 131 -2.32 9.72 14.94
C ARG A 131 -3.20 10.40 15.98
N TYR A 132 -4.40 9.86 16.18
CA TYR A 132 -5.37 10.34 17.13
C TYR A 132 -6.20 9.18 17.67
N PHE A 133 -6.47 9.19 18.95
CA PHE A 133 -7.39 8.29 19.62
C PHE A 133 -8.35 9.08 20.46
N ASP A 134 -9.65 8.77 20.36
CA ASP A 134 -10.65 9.24 21.30
C ASP A 134 -11.64 8.11 21.64
N GLU A 135 -12.01 8.02 22.90
CA GLU A 135 -13.17 7.28 23.33
C GLU A 135 -14.34 8.24 23.45
N MET A 136 -15.27 8.15 22.53
CA MET A 136 -16.43 9.02 22.53
C MET A 136 -17.29 8.77 23.77
N ALA A 137 -17.78 9.83 24.38
CA ALA A 137 -18.72 9.70 25.50
C ALA A 137 -19.99 8.95 25.04
N VAL A 138 -20.51 8.10 25.93
CA VAL A 138 -21.81 7.45 25.70
C VAL A 138 -22.89 8.50 25.48
N ALA A 139 -23.69 8.33 24.44
CA ALA A 139 -24.72 9.28 24.10
C ALA A 139 -25.82 9.35 25.17
N GLU A 140 -26.22 10.54 25.51
CA GLU A 140 -27.27 10.85 26.49
C GLU A 140 -28.18 11.97 25.95
N ARG A 141 -29.39 12.09 26.49
CA ARG A 141 -30.28 13.25 26.21
C ARG A 141 -29.81 14.48 27.02
N ARG A 142 -28.71 15.09 26.57
CA ARG A 142 -28.08 16.24 27.21
C ARG A 142 -27.68 17.28 26.17
N SER A 143 -27.90 18.54 26.44
CA SER A 143 -27.53 19.63 25.55
C SER A 143 -26.03 19.67 25.27
N GLY A 144 -25.66 20.04 24.03
CA GLY A 144 -24.30 20.15 23.56
C GLY A 144 -23.71 18.85 22.99
N GLN A 145 -24.47 17.78 22.93
CA GLN A 145 -24.01 16.50 22.39
C GLN A 145 -23.73 16.59 20.88
N ASN A 146 -24.59 17.26 20.13
CA ASN A 146 -24.38 17.46 18.69
C ASN A 146 -23.03 18.14 18.40
N ALA A 147 -22.73 19.22 19.08
CA ALA A 147 -21.46 19.95 18.92
C ALA A 147 -20.25 19.10 19.29
N TYR A 148 -20.34 18.31 20.36
CA TYR A 148 -19.30 17.40 20.80
C TYR A 148 -19.01 16.32 19.75
N TRP A 149 -20.02 15.59 19.27
CA TRP A 149 -19.85 14.52 18.30
C TRP A 149 -19.22 15.03 17.00
N ARG A 150 -19.69 16.17 16.48
CA ARG A 150 -19.16 16.80 15.27
C ARG A 150 -17.72 17.23 15.45
N SER A 151 -17.40 17.86 16.57
CA SER A 151 -16.04 18.30 16.88
C SER A 151 -15.05 17.12 16.91
N GLN A 152 -15.45 15.96 17.48
CA GLN A 152 -14.58 14.78 17.50
C GLN A 152 -14.32 14.21 16.12
N ILE A 153 -15.30 14.19 15.22
CA ILE A 153 -15.10 13.76 13.83
C ILE A 153 -14.16 14.73 13.09
N CYS A 154 -14.32 16.04 13.25
CA CYS A 154 -13.40 17.01 12.64
C CYS A 154 -11.96 16.82 13.14
N ARG A 155 -11.75 16.57 14.45
CA ARG A 155 -10.42 16.30 15.03
C ARG A 155 -9.82 15.03 14.45
N ALA A 156 -10.60 13.93 14.38
CA ALA A 156 -10.15 12.66 13.82
C ALA A 156 -9.80 12.79 12.34
N TRP A 157 -10.66 13.43 11.55
CA TRP A 157 -10.40 13.65 10.13
C TRP A 157 -9.13 14.48 9.90
N ASN A 158 -8.97 15.57 10.65
CA ASN A 158 -7.79 16.41 10.54
C ASN A 158 -6.50 15.65 10.94
N ALA A 159 -6.54 14.85 11.98
CA ALA A 159 -5.40 14.04 12.38
C ALA A 159 -5.08 12.93 11.37
N ALA A 160 -6.11 12.39 10.69
CA ALA A 160 -5.90 11.37 9.65
C ALA A 160 -5.29 11.95 8.37
N TYR A 161 -5.70 13.16 8.00
CA TYR A 161 -5.38 13.79 6.70
C TYR A 161 -4.44 14.99 6.82
N GLY A 162 -3.94 15.29 8.02
CA GLY A 162 -3.07 16.43 8.28
C GLY A 162 -1.80 16.42 7.43
N GLU A 163 -1.37 17.60 6.99
CA GLU A 163 -0.26 17.81 6.05
C GLU A 163 1.08 17.23 6.52
N TRP A 164 1.29 17.15 7.84
CA TRP A 164 2.58 16.77 8.42
C TRP A 164 2.75 15.28 8.70
N ARG A 165 1.65 14.55 8.83
CA ARG A 165 1.70 13.14 9.21
C ARG A 165 0.38 12.43 8.94
N CYS A 166 0.01 12.22 7.68
CA CYS A 166 -1.12 11.37 7.33
C CYS A 166 -1.01 10.00 7.99
N GLY A 167 -2.15 9.40 8.33
CA GLY A 167 -2.16 8.06 8.90
C GLY A 167 -3.48 7.68 9.55
N PRO A 168 -3.53 6.52 10.20
CA PRO A 168 -4.76 6.04 10.82
C PRO A 168 -5.10 6.79 12.10
N VAL A 169 -6.40 6.91 12.37
CA VAL A 169 -6.96 7.40 13.62
C VAL A 169 -7.99 6.40 14.16
N HIS A 170 -8.23 6.41 15.46
CA HIS A 170 -9.17 5.50 16.10
C HIS A 170 -10.17 6.26 16.96
N LEU A 171 -11.45 6.08 16.66
CA LEU A 171 -12.57 6.48 17.50
C LEU A 171 -13.26 5.23 18.04
N ASN A 172 -13.19 5.02 19.34
CA ASN A 172 -13.96 3.99 20.04
C ASN A 172 -15.32 4.58 20.41
N VAL A 173 -16.41 3.97 19.96
CA VAL A 173 -17.76 4.51 20.07
C VAL A 173 -18.62 3.57 20.92
N PRO A 174 -18.76 3.82 22.22
CA PRO A 174 -19.61 3.02 23.08
C PRO A 174 -21.09 3.35 22.84
N PHE A 175 -21.87 2.32 22.52
CA PHE A 175 -23.30 2.43 22.36
C PHE A 175 -24.06 1.71 23.47
N ARG A 176 -25.06 2.40 24.04
CA ARG A 176 -26.02 1.85 24.98
C ARG A 176 -27.31 1.49 24.23
N GLU A 177 -27.97 0.45 24.67
CA GLU A 177 -29.27 0.06 24.10
C GLU A 177 -30.36 1.13 24.37
N PRO A 178 -31.32 1.28 23.45
CA PRO A 178 -31.53 0.50 22.23
C PRO A 178 -30.58 0.87 21.09
N LEU A 179 -30.19 -0.17 20.31
CA LEU A 179 -29.21 -0.04 19.21
C LEU A 179 -29.85 0.21 17.84
N VAL A 180 -31.15 0.15 17.76
CA VAL A 180 -31.90 0.39 16.53
C VAL A 180 -32.86 1.57 16.70
N PRO A 181 -33.23 2.26 15.62
CA PRO A 181 -34.21 3.34 15.68
C PRO A 181 -35.51 2.90 16.36
N ASP A 182 -36.06 3.76 17.18
CA ASP A 182 -37.34 3.54 17.89
C ASP A 182 -38.57 4.09 17.15
N GLY A 183 -38.36 4.52 15.89
CA GLY A 183 -39.40 5.11 15.05
C GLY A 183 -39.73 6.58 15.37
N SER A 184 -39.15 7.16 16.43
CA SER A 184 -39.30 8.58 16.75
C SER A 184 -38.19 9.39 16.09
N GLU A 185 -38.56 10.52 15.48
CA GLU A 185 -37.61 11.52 15.00
C GLU A 185 -37.38 12.65 16.02
N ASP A 186 -38.09 12.64 17.15
CA ASP A 186 -37.98 13.66 18.18
C ASP A 186 -36.65 13.59 18.94
N TRP A 187 -35.92 14.67 18.89
CA TRP A 187 -34.70 14.93 19.65
C TRP A 187 -34.76 16.30 20.25
N PHE A 188 -34.24 16.51 21.44
CA PHE A 188 -34.44 17.73 22.22
C PHE A 188 -33.58 18.94 21.80
N GLU A 189 -32.56 18.71 20.96
CA GLU A 189 -31.75 19.76 20.32
C GLU A 189 -31.65 19.51 18.84
N SER A 190 -31.32 20.53 18.04
CA SER A 190 -31.08 20.34 16.62
C SER A 190 -29.86 19.43 16.37
N LEU A 191 -30.01 18.43 15.53
CA LEU A 191 -28.92 17.59 15.05
C LEU A 191 -28.27 18.12 13.76
N GLU A 192 -28.70 19.29 13.28
CA GLU A 192 -28.19 19.91 12.08
C GLU A 192 -26.72 20.29 12.20
N GLY A 193 -25.98 20.15 11.12
CA GLY A 193 -24.61 20.66 10.99
C GLY A 193 -24.58 22.13 10.58
N ARG A 194 -23.40 22.65 10.26
CA ARG A 194 -23.24 24.01 9.74
C ARG A 194 -24.04 24.18 8.43
N PRO A 195 -24.56 25.39 8.16
CA PRO A 195 -25.23 25.70 6.89
C PRO A 195 -24.37 25.40 5.66
N GLY A 196 -24.99 25.08 4.54
CA GLY A 196 -24.30 24.85 3.27
C GLY A 196 -23.42 23.60 3.22
N GLY A 197 -23.59 22.64 4.15
CA GLY A 197 -22.74 21.43 4.20
C GLY A 197 -21.33 21.66 4.74
N ALA A 198 -21.06 22.82 5.32
CA ALA A 198 -19.75 23.12 5.90
C ALA A 198 -19.41 22.19 7.07
N ARG A 199 -18.13 21.95 7.28
CA ARG A 199 -17.61 21.20 8.42
C ARG A 199 -17.94 21.92 9.73
N TRP A 200 -18.09 21.17 10.80
CA TRP A 200 -18.35 21.76 12.10
C TRP A 200 -17.20 22.67 12.58
N THR A 201 -15.98 22.20 12.38
CA THR A 201 -14.76 22.96 12.65
C THR A 201 -13.93 22.99 11.38
N GLU A 202 -13.69 24.17 10.85
CA GLU A 202 -12.75 24.40 9.76
C GLU A 202 -11.38 24.69 10.36
N LEU A 203 -10.36 24.04 9.86
CA LEU A 203 -8.98 24.39 10.15
C LEU A 203 -8.45 25.22 8.97
N PRO A 204 -7.80 26.34 9.26
CA PRO A 204 -7.08 27.05 8.22
C PRO A 204 -6.01 26.12 7.66
N ASP A 205 -5.78 26.26 6.37
CA ASP A 205 -4.59 25.70 5.72
C ASP A 205 -3.39 26.41 6.35
N PHE A 206 -2.76 25.75 7.31
CA PHE A 206 -1.53 26.27 7.91
C PHE A 206 -0.38 25.99 6.94
N GLY A 207 -0.46 26.49 5.70
CA GLY A 207 0.60 26.33 4.71
C GLY A 207 1.96 26.51 5.37
N ALA A 208 2.46 25.45 5.96
CA ALA A 208 3.82 25.41 6.38
C ALA A 208 4.63 25.47 5.11
N LEU A 209 5.56 26.42 5.05
CA LEU A 209 6.52 26.48 3.96
C LEU A 209 7.19 25.09 3.93
N PRO A 210 7.13 24.38 2.80
CA PRO A 210 7.74 23.07 2.71
C PRO A 210 9.20 23.18 3.09
N ALA A 211 9.67 22.31 3.98
CA ALA A 211 11.08 22.19 4.27
C ALA A 211 11.76 21.56 3.05
N PHE A 212 12.59 22.33 2.35
CA PHE A 212 13.32 21.85 1.18
C PHE A 212 14.66 21.23 1.59
N VAL A 213 15.04 20.15 0.91
CA VAL A 213 16.43 19.72 0.83
C VAL A 213 17.05 20.33 -0.41
N VAL A 214 18.30 20.76 -0.30
CA VAL A 214 19.02 21.43 -1.39
C VAL A 214 20.23 20.58 -1.80
N PRO A 215 20.17 19.88 -2.93
CA PRO A 215 21.31 19.11 -3.42
C PRO A 215 22.48 20.01 -3.79
N SER A 216 23.71 19.53 -3.58
CA SER A 216 24.93 20.33 -3.80
C SER A 216 26.06 19.60 -4.50
N ALA A 217 25.92 18.30 -4.75
CA ALA A 217 26.92 17.49 -5.43
C ALA A 217 26.85 17.65 -6.96
N ARG A 218 27.95 17.37 -7.64
CA ARG A 218 28.01 17.27 -9.09
C ARG A 218 27.75 15.83 -9.57
N GLN A 219 28.11 14.85 -8.77
CA GLN A 219 27.93 13.42 -9.00
C GLN A 219 26.89 12.87 -8.02
N GLY A 220 25.64 13.19 -8.28
CA GLY A 220 24.52 12.79 -7.42
C GLY A 220 23.72 11.64 -8.02
N LEU A 221 22.90 11.00 -7.16
CA LEU A 221 21.95 9.95 -7.54
C LEU A 221 20.60 10.28 -6.92
N VAL A 222 19.54 10.21 -7.71
CA VAL A 222 18.16 10.21 -7.19
C VAL A 222 17.72 8.78 -6.96
N LEU A 223 17.26 8.49 -5.76
CA LEU A 223 16.74 7.18 -5.37
C LEU A 223 15.27 7.29 -5.03
N ALA A 224 14.39 6.89 -5.94
CA ALA A 224 12.95 6.89 -5.75
C ALA A 224 12.49 5.53 -5.17
N CYS A 225 11.90 5.54 -3.96
CA CYS A 225 11.59 4.33 -3.22
C CYS A 225 10.09 3.98 -3.26
N ASP A 226 9.32 4.38 -2.26
CA ASP A 226 7.92 4.00 -2.13
C ASP A 226 6.94 5.10 -2.59
N THR A 227 7.39 6.33 -2.69
CA THR A 227 6.58 7.49 -3.09
C THR A 227 7.35 8.41 -4.05
N GLY A 228 6.65 9.34 -4.68
CA GLY A 228 7.26 10.45 -5.40
C GLY A 228 8.05 10.10 -6.68
N VAL A 229 7.90 8.88 -7.23
CA VAL A 229 8.70 8.41 -8.38
C VAL A 229 8.59 9.33 -9.59
N ARG A 230 7.40 9.82 -9.91
CA ARG A 230 7.18 10.75 -11.03
C ARG A 230 7.88 12.09 -10.79
N ALA A 231 7.66 12.70 -9.62
CA ALA A 231 8.30 13.98 -9.28
C ALA A 231 9.83 13.85 -9.22
N ALA A 232 10.35 12.73 -8.71
CA ALA A 232 11.76 12.41 -8.74
C ALA A 232 12.31 12.34 -10.18
N SER A 233 11.58 11.71 -11.09
CA SER A 233 11.94 11.55 -12.49
C SER A 233 11.95 12.91 -13.22
N GLU A 234 10.92 13.73 -13.01
CA GLU A 234 10.81 15.08 -13.59
C GLU A 234 11.94 16.00 -13.11
N TRP A 235 12.23 15.99 -11.80
CA TRP A 235 13.34 16.76 -11.25
C TRP A 235 14.70 16.29 -11.78
N ALA A 236 14.92 14.97 -11.81
CA ALA A 236 16.16 14.38 -12.32
C ALA A 236 16.41 14.74 -13.80
N GLU A 237 15.36 14.76 -14.64
CA GLU A 237 15.42 15.16 -16.04
C GLU A 237 15.84 16.62 -16.18
N GLN A 238 15.30 17.52 -15.35
CA GLN A 238 15.63 18.94 -15.37
C GLN A 238 17.08 19.21 -14.95
N HIS A 239 17.63 18.40 -14.04
CA HIS A 239 18.93 18.69 -13.42
C HIS A 239 20.05 17.72 -13.82
N GLY A 240 19.78 16.74 -14.68
CA GLY A 240 20.79 15.82 -15.22
C GLY A 240 21.33 14.81 -14.24
N TRP A 241 20.56 14.43 -13.21
CA TRP A 241 20.95 13.38 -12.27
C TRP A 241 20.39 12.02 -12.69
N PRO A 242 21.17 10.92 -12.64
CA PRO A 242 20.59 9.59 -12.84
C PRO A 242 19.55 9.30 -11.78
N VAL A 243 18.44 8.66 -12.15
CA VAL A 243 17.38 8.25 -11.23
C VAL A 243 17.16 6.75 -11.26
N VAL A 244 17.21 6.14 -10.08
CA VAL A 244 16.95 4.72 -9.83
C VAL A 244 15.70 4.59 -8.98
N ALA A 245 14.78 3.68 -9.35
CA ALA A 245 13.61 3.39 -8.53
C ALA A 245 13.62 1.96 -7.99
N GLU A 246 13.17 1.77 -6.75
CA GLU A 246 12.91 0.44 -6.18
C GLU A 246 11.73 -0.29 -6.85
N THR A 247 10.98 0.38 -7.71
CA THR A 247 9.96 -0.21 -8.59
C THR A 247 10.55 -0.70 -9.92
N GLY A 248 11.86 -0.67 -10.09
CA GLY A 248 12.51 -0.80 -11.39
C GLY A 248 12.22 0.42 -12.27
N GLY A 249 11.85 0.21 -13.52
CA GLY A 249 11.49 1.30 -14.43
C GLY A 249 10.06 1.82 -14.30
N LEU A 250 9.21 1.23 -13.46
CA LEU A 250 7.80 1.63 -13.35
C LEU A 250 7.67 3.01 -12.69
N GLY A 251 7.00 3.91 -13.38
CA GLY A 251 6.86 5.30 -12.98
C GLY A 251 8.04 6.21 -13.38
N LEU A 252 9.17 5.64 -13.83
CA LEU A 252 10.29 6.41 -14.35
C LEU A 252 10.08 6.77 -15.82
N GLY A 253 10.53 7.97 -16.21
CA GLY A 253 10.56 8.47 -17.58
C GLY A 253 11.77 9.35 -17.84
N GLY A 254 11.95 9.74 -19.11
CA GLY A 254 13.04 10.62 -19.53
C GLY A 254 14.40 9.94 -19.67
N ALA A 255 15.39 10.73 -20.06
CA ALA A 255 16.75 10.25 -20.35
C ALA A 255 17.55 9.92 -19.10
N THR A 256 17.15 10.41 -17.93
CA THR A 256 17.84 10.16 -16.65
C THR A 256 17.43 8.86 -15.98
N ALA A 257 16.39 8.18 -16.49
CA ALA A 257 15.86 6.94 -15.94
C ALA A 257 16.84 5.78 -16.12
N ILE A 258 17.27 5.16 -15.02
CA ILE A 258 18.17 4.01 -14.98
C ILE A 258 17.34 2.76 -14.65
N GLY A 259 16.85 2.07 -15.69
CA GLY A 259 15.94 0.94 -15.55
C GLY A 259 16.57 -0.28 -14.88
N SER A 260 17.87 -0.51 -15.09
CA SER A 260 18.64 -1.59 -14.48
C SER A 260 19.32 -1.20 -13.16
N GLY A 261 18.91 -0.10 -12.54
CA GLY A 261 19.58 0.47 -11.36
C GLY A 261 19.77 -0.53 -10.22
N ALA A 262 18.76 -1.38 -9.95
CA ALA A 262 18.88 -2.43 -8.94
C ALA A 262 19.98 -3.47 -9.24
N TRP A 263 20.27 -3.74 -10.51
CA TRP A 263 21.39 -4.57 -10.94
C TRP A 263 22.72 -3.84 -10.78
N LEU A 264 22.80 -2.56 -11.23
CA LEU A 264 24.02 -1.75 -11.18
C LEU A 264 24.51 -1.56 -9.75
N LEU A 265 23.60 -1.29 -8.83
CA LEU A 265 23.93 -1.14 -7.39
C LEU A 265 24.45 -2.43 -6.76
N ALA A 266 24.26 -3.58 -7.41
CA ALA A 266 24.81 -4.88 -6.98
C ALA A 266 26.17 -5.23 -7.61
N VAL A 267 26.68 -4.41 -8.54
CA VAL A 267 27.98 -4.64 -9.22
C VAL A 267 29.07 -3.88 -8.49
N GLU A 268 29.83 -4.58 -7.64
CA GLU A 268 30.87 -3.98 -6.78
C GLU A 268 31.87 -3.10 -7.54
N LYS A 269 32.40 -3.61 -8.70
CA LYS A 269 33.36 -2.85 -9.51
C LYS A 269 32.78 -1.56 -10.10
N PHE A 270 31.47 -1.52 -10.39
CA PHE A 270 30.79 -0.32 -10.87
C PHE A 270 30.66 0.70 -9.73
N ILE A 271 30.17 0.27 -8.57
CA ILE A 271 30.00 1.16 -7.43
C ILE A 271 31.36 1.65 -6.89
N ALA A 272 32.43 0.87 -7.00
CA ALA A 272 33.77 1.31 -6.63
C ALA A 272 34.24 2.55 -7.43
N THR A 273 33.82 2.70 -8.68
CA THR A 273 34.18 3.82 -9.57
C THR A 273 33.05 4.84 -9.76
N HIS A 274 31.80 4.46 -9.49
CA HIS A 274 30.60 5.26 -9.68
C HIS A 274 29.82 5.44 -8.37
N LYS A 275 30.55 5.59 -7.26
CA LYS A 275 29.93 5.93 -5.98
C LYS A 275 29.45 7.39 -6.01
N PRO A 276 28.15 7.68 -5.79
CA PRO A 276 27.66 9.05 -5.78
C PRO A 276 28.23 9.80 -4.56
N GLU A 277 28.56 11.07 -4.72
CA GLU A 277 28.89 11.97 -3.62
C GLU A 277 27.67 12.20 -2.71
N GLN A 278 26.48 12.27 -3.33
CA GLN A 278 25.24 12.59 -2.65
C GLN A 278 24.07 11.77 -3.22
N VAL A 279 23.21 11.28 -2.34
CA VAL A 279 21.96 10.58 -2.71
C VAL A 279 20.77 11.42 -2.24
N LEU A 280 19.90 11.80 -3.19
CA LEU A 280 18.58 12.33 -2.92
C LEU A 280 17.59 11.16 -2.81
N CYS A 281 17.32 10.72 -1.60
CA CYS A 281 16.44 9.59 -1.32
C CYS A 281 15.01 10.08 -1.13
N ILE A 282 14.09 9.65 -1.99
CA ILE A 282 12.67 10.04 -1.95
C ILE A 282 11.84 8.84 -1.47
N GLY A 283 11.18 9.02 -0.32
CA GLY A 283 10.45 7.94 0.32
C GLY A 283 11.36 7.02 1.17
N ARG A 284 10.95 5.76 1.33
CA ARG A 284 11.61 4.79 2.20
C ARG A 284 12.14 3.59 1.41
N PRO A 285 13.46 3.34 1.42
CA PRO A 285 14.06 2.18 0.77
C PRO A 285 13.74 0.90 1.57
N THR A 286 13.14 -0.09 0.92
CA THR A 286 12.63 -1.29 1.60
C THR A 286 12.85 -2.59 0.86
N VAL A 287 13.36 -2.57 -0.38
CA VAL A 287 13.38 -3.76 -1.25
C VAL A 287 14.76 -4.41 -1.32
N PHE A 288 15.81 -3.61 -1.52
CA PHE A 288 17.14 -4.13 -1.85
C PHE A 288 18.19 -3.81 -0.79
N ARG A 289 18.99 -4.83 -0.40
CA ARG A 289 20.13 -4.67 0.53
C ARG A 289 21.22 -3.77 -0.04
N GLN A 290 21.42 -3.77 -1.36
CA GLN A 290 22.40 -2.95 -2.05
C GLN A 290 22.09 -1.45 -1.91
N VAL A 291 20.81 -1.10 -1.97
CA VAL A 291 20.33 0.27 -1.70
C VAL A 291 20.62 0.65 -0.26
N GLN A 292 20.34 -0.24 0.69
CA GLN A 292 20.66 0.00 2.11
C GLN A 292 22.16 0.15 2.32
N GLY A 293 22.98 -0.67 1.64
CA GLY A 293 24.44 -0.60 1.69
C GLY A 293 24.98 0.73 1.19
N LEU A 294 24.46 1.23 0.05
CA LEU A 294 24.81 2.54 -0.49
C LEU A 294 24.45 3.68 0.49
N LEU A 295 23.25 3.63 1.04
CA LEU A 295 22.80 4.65 2.00
C LEU A 295 23.54 4.59 3.35
N ALA A 296 24.18 3.47 3.66
CA ALA A 296 24.98 3.30 4.88
C ALA A 296 26.47 3.64 4.67
N ASP A 297 26.90 3.89 3.44
CA ASP A 297 28.29 4.24 3.13
C ASP A 297 28.62 5.62 3.74
N PRO A 298 29.68 5.74 4.57
CA PRO A 298 30.01 6.99 5.25
C PRO A 298 30.50 8.10 4.29
N ASP A 299 30.93 7.74 3.08
CA ASP A 299 31.38 8.70 2.06
C ASP A 299 30.21 9.22 1.21
N VAL A 300 29.00 8.72 1.41
CA VAL A 300 27.80 9.14 0.69
C VAL A 300 26.94 10.05 1.56
N GLU A 301 26.74 11.27 1.12
CA GLU A 301 25.84 12.19 1.81
C GLU A 301 24.39 11.89 1.45
N VAL A 302 23.52 11.61 2.43
CA VAL A 302 22.12 11.25 2.22
C VAL A 302 21.20 12.43 2.55
N LEU A 303 20.44 12.89 1.56
CA LEU A 303 19.34 13.82 1.70
C LEU A 303 18.03 13.04 1.58
N LEU A 304 17.14 13.17 2.56
CA LEU A 304 15.88 12.44 2.61
C LEU A 304 14.69 13.36 2.34
N VAL A 305 13.86 13.00 1.37
CA VAL A 305 12.61 13.70 1.07
C VAL A 305 11.43 12.84 1.45
N ARG A 306 10.63 13.33 2.39
CA ARG A 306 9.38 12.71 2.80
C ARG A 306 8.32 13.76 3.12
N PRO A 307 7.05 13.47 2.78
CA PRO A 307 5.94 14.37 3.10
C PRO A 307 5.58 14.39 4.59
N ASP A 308 6.02 13.40 5.35
CA ASP A 308 5.76 13.25 6.78
C ASP A 308 7.01 13.54 7.63
N SER A 309 6.83 13.68 8.94
CA SER A 309 7.90 13.97 9.90
C SER A 309 8.73 12.75 10.31
N ASP A 310 8.43 11.57 9.77
CA ASP A 310 9.19 10.36 10.04
C ASP A 310 10.38 10.28 9.07
N TRP A 311 11.61 10.09 9.57
CA TRP A 311 12.79 9.96 8.73
C TRP A 311 13.45 8.58 8.90
N PRO A 312 13.09 7.61 8.06
CA PRO A 312 13.74 6.31 8.08
C PRO A 312 15.22 6.46 7.70
N SER A 313 16.09 6.19 8.65
CA SER A 313 17.53 6.22 8.47
C SER A 313 18.15 5.05 9.23
N PRO A 314 18.12 3.82 8.68
CA PRO A 314 18.69 2.65 9.35
C PRO A 314 20.17 2.79 9.67
N ALA A 315 20.91 3.56 8.90
CA ALA A 315 22.33 3.85 9.11
C ALA A 315 22.57 5.09 10.00
N HIS A 316 21.53 5.82 10.39
CA HIS A 316 21.61 7.04 11.21
C HIS A 316 22.51 8.15 10.64
N ASN A 317 22.63 8.22 9.30
CA ASN A 317 23.55 9.12 8.59
C ASN A 317 22.86 10.12 7.65
N VAL A 318 21.53 10.28 7.74
CA VAL A 318 20.80 11.29 6.97
C VAL A 318 21.26 12.68 7.41
N ARG A 319 21.76 13.45 6.46
CA ARG A 319 22.27 14.81 6.71
C ARG A 319 21.16 15.85 6.79
N GLN A 320 20.16 15.73 5.92
CA GLN A 320 19.06 16.67 5.84
C GLN A 320 17.76 15.92 5.53
N VAL A 321 16.68 16.33 6.19
CA VAL A 321 15.31 15.86 5.92
C VAL A 321 14.47 17.02 5.47
N GLY A 322 13.69 16.84 4.42
CA GLY A 322 12.73 17.82 3.94
C GLY A 322 11.48 17.16 3.36
N GLN A 323 10.46 17.97 3.15
CA GLN A 323 9.20 17.51 2.53
C GLN A 323 9.26 17.56 1.02
N TRP A 324 10.17 18.36 0.49
CA TRP A 324 10.39 18.58 -0.92
C TRP A 324 11.88 18.79 -1.22
N PHE A 325 12.23 18.90 -2.48
CA PHE A 325 13.59 19.17 -2.95
C PHE A 325 13.60 20.46 -3.79
N ASP A 326 14.69 21.22 -3.71
CA ASP A 326 14.91 22.45 -4.43
C ASP A 326 15.90 22.22 -5.60
N GLU A 327 16.21 23.26 -6.35
CA GLU A 327 17.23 23.22 -7.38
C GLU A 327 18.62 22.94 -6.77
N PRO A 328 19.47 22.17 -7.45
CA PRO A 328 20.81 21.90 -6.94
C PRO A 328 21.67 23.18 -7.02
N THR A 329 22.52 23.39 -6.02
CA THR A 329 23.43 24.55 -5.98
C THR A 329 24.56 24.47 -6.98
N LYS A 330 24.81 23.31 -7.58
CA LYS A 330 25.83 23.06 -8.60
C LYS A 330 25.22 22.28 -9.76
N PRO A 331 25.63 22.57 -11.02
CA PRO A 331 25.20 21.76 -12.15
C PRO A 331 25.78 20.35 -12.03
N ALA A 332 24.99 19.36 -12.49
CA ALA A 332 25.44 17.98 -12.59
C ALA A 332 26.62 17.86 -13.56
N ASP A 333 27.45 16.84 -13.31
CA ASP A 333 28.49 16.43 -14.25
C ASP A 333 27.85 15.64 -15.40
N PRO A 334 27.90 16.10 -16.65
CA PRO A 334 27.27 15.41 -17.77
C PRO A 334 27.88 14.03 -18.05
N ASP A 335 29.17 13.85 -17.77
CA ASP A 335 29.86 12.57 -17.97
C ASP A 335 29.40 11.54 -16.94
N TRP A 336 28.97 12.00 -15.77
CA TRP A 336 28.37 11.16 -14.73
C TRP A 336 27.09 10.49 -15.19
N LEU A 337 26.13 11.27 -15.70
CA LEU A 337 24.89 10.71 -16.23
C LEU A 337 25.14 9.77 -17.42
N ALA A 338 26.04 10.17 -18.34
CA ALA A 338 26.36 9.35 -19.51
C ALA A 338 26.97 7.99 -19.12
N SER A 339 27.79 7.94 -18.07
CA SER A 339 28.38 6.69 -17.58
C SER A 339 27.30 5.74 -17.00
N TRP A 340 26.35 6.27 -16.23
CA TRP A 340 25.21 5.48 -15.72
C TRP A 340 24.32 4.95 -16.84
N GLN A 341 24.05 5.77 -17.86
CA GLN A 341 23.27 5.36 -19.03
C GLN A 341 23.96 4.22 -19.83
N ALA A 342 25.28 4.34 -20.03
CA ALA A 342 26.06 3.30 -20.70
C ALA A 342 26.04 1.98 -19.92
N ALA A 343 26.20 2.05 -18.61
CA ALA A 343 26.11 0.89 -17.71
C ALA A 343 24.70 0.29 -17.71
N ASP A 344 23.65 1.11 -17.70
CA ASP A 344 22.25 0.67 -17.77
C ASP A 344 21.98 -0.10 -19.07
N ALA A 345 22.41 0.43 -20.21
CA ALA A 345 22.27 -0.21 -21.50
C ALA A 345 22.98 -1.58 -21.56
N ALA A 346 24.19 -1.67 -21.00
CA ALA A 346 24.97 -2.91 -20.93
C ALA A 346 24.30 -3.95 -20.02
N ALA A 347 23.84 -3.52 -18.83
CA ALA A 347 23.13 -4.39 -17.89
C ALA A 347 21.82 -4.91 -18.49
N ALA A 348 21.01 -4.04 -19.08
CA ALA A 348 19.76 -4.40 -19.74
C ALA A 348 19.97 -5.39 -20.90
N ALA A 349 21.04 -5.22 -21.69
CA ALA A 349 21.39 -6.15 -22.77
C ALA A 349 21.78 -7.53 -22.22
N ALA A 350 22.58 -7.59 -21.15
CA ALA A 350 23.00 -8.83 -20.50
C ALA A 350 21.80 -9.59 -19.90
N VAL A 351 20.89 -8.88 -19.24
CA VAL A 351 19.64 -9.46 -18.70
C VAL A 351 18.80 -10.03 -19.83
N ARG A 352 18.57 -9.27 -20.92
CA ARG A 352 17.77 -9.75 -22.06
C ARG A 352 18.38 -11.00 -22.70
N ALA A 353 19.71 -11.02 -22.93
CA ALA A 353 20.39 -12.14 -23.50
C ALA A 353 20.26 -13.41 -22.63
N THR A 354 20.50 -13.26 -21.31
CA THR A 354 20.36 -14.40 -20.37
C THR A 354 18.92 -14.92 -20.32
N MET A 355 17.93 -14.01 -20.32
CA MET A 355 16.51 -14.38 -20.26
C MET A 355 15.98 -15.01 -21.56
N ALA A 356 16.59 -14.71 -22.71
CA ALA A 356 16.22 -15.32 -23.99
C ALA A 356 16.45 -16.84 -24.00
N ASP A 357 17.43 -17.34 -23.26
CA ASP A 357 17.77 -18.75 -23.13
C ASP A 357 16.96 -19.48 -22.04
N GLU A 358 16.16 -18.75 -21.26
CA GLU A 358 15.40 -19.33 -20.16
C GLU A 358 14.04 -19.84 -20.59
N ALA A 359 13.75 -21.08 -20.21
CA ALA A 359 12.43 -21.65 -20.44
C ALA A 359 11.36 -20.96 -19.59
N TRP A 360 10.25 -20.61 -20.23
CA TRP A 360 9.05 -20.11 -19.56
C TRP A 360 8.41 -21.22 -18.68
N PRO A 361 7.80 -20.88 -17.52
CA PRO A 361 7.79 -19.56 -16.89
C PRO A 361 8.92 -19.39 -15.85
N THR A 362 9.33 -18.15 -15.65
CA THR A 362 10.14 -17.71 -14.51
C THR A 362 9.51 -16.46 -13.91
N GLY A 363 9.74 -16.16 -12.63
CA GLY A 363 9.22 -14.96 -11.98
C GLY A 363 9.62 -13.68 -12.72
N LEU A 364 10.91 -13.55 -13.09
CA LEU A 364 11.39 -12.41 -13.87
C LEU A 364 10.76 -12.33 -15.26
N GLY A 365 10.67 -13.47 -15.97
CA GLY A 365 10.06 -13.52 -17.30
C GLY A 365 8.60 -13.08 -17.27
N LEU A 366 7.85 -13.56 -16.28
CA LEU A 366 6.46 -13.19 -16.05
C LEU A 366 6.32 -11.71 -15.73
N ALA A 367 7.15 -11.17 -14.84
CA ALA A 367 7.14 -9.75 -14.49
C ALA A 367 7.41 -8.86 -15.73
N GLY A 368 8.39 -9.23 -16.55
CA GLY A 368 8.69 -8.53 -17.80
C GLY A 368 7.55 -8.59 -18.83
N GLU A 369 6.90 -9.76 -19.01
CA GLU A 369 5.73 -9.90 -19.89
C GLU A 369 4.55 -9.08 -19.37
N LEU A 370 4.29 -9.11 -18.06
CA LEU A 370 3.23 -8.30 -17.45
C LEU A 370 3.45 -6.81 -17.73
N VAL A 371 4.63 -6.26 -17.40
CA VAL A 371 4.94 -4.83 -17.60
C VAL A 371 4.77 -4.41 -19.06
N ARG A 372 5.17 -5.24 -20.02
CA ARG A 372 4.99 -4.96 -21.46
C ARG A 372 3.52 -4.97 -21.89
N ALA A 373 2.70 -5.83 -21.27
CA ALA A 373 1.31 -6.02 -21.64
C ALA A 373 0.36 -4.98 -21.01
N LEU A 374 0.79 -4.29 -19.94
CA LEU A 374 -0.06 -3.30 -19.26
C LEU A 374 -0.42 -2.14 -20.20
N PRO A 375 -1.72 -1.77 -20.30
CA PRO A 375 -2.12 -0.58 -21.03
C PRO A 375 -1.65 0.70 -20.32
N PRO A 376 -1.55 1.82 -21.03
CA PRO A 376 -1.29 3.12 -20.40
C PRO A 376 -2.30 3.43 -19.28
N GLU A 377 -1.85 4.15 -18.25
CA GLU A 377 -2.62 4.53 -17.06
C GLU A 377 -3.14 3.34 -16.23
N ALA A 378 -2.70 2.11 -16.52
CA ALA A 378 -3.06 0.96 -15.70
C ALA A 378 -2.53 1.11 -14.28
N LEU A 379 -3.33 0.66 -13.30
CA LEU A 379 -2.88 0.49 -11.93
C LEU A 379 -2.29 -0.91 -11.77
N LEU A 380 -1.05 -1.00 -11.30
CA LEU A 380 -0.42 -2.26 -10.91
C LEU A 380 -0.21 -2.29 -9.39
N VAL A 381 -0.87 -3.21 -8.71
CA VAL A 381 -0.64 -3.50 -7.29
C VAL A 381 0.37 -4.62 -7.17
N VAL A 382 1.49 -4.38 -6.49
CA VAL A 382 2.59 -5.35 -6.39
C VAL A 382 2.74 -5.86 -4.97
N GLY A 383 2.62 -7.18 -4.82
CA GLY A 383 2.81 -7.87 -3.55
C GLY A 383 4.26 -7.84 -3.07
N SER A 384 4.43 -8.10 -1.79
CA SER A 384 5.74 -8.25 -1.15
C SER A 384 6.48 -9.51 -1.67
N SER A 385 7.70 -9.73 -1.20
CA SER A 385 8.53 -10.90 -1.53
C SER A 385 9.11 -10.86 -2.95
N ASN A 386 9.08 -11.98 -3.71
CA ASN A 386 9.60 -12.08 -5.07
C ASN A 386 8.90 -11.13 -6.05
N PRO A 387 7.58 -10.98 -6.07
CA PRO A 387 6.91 -10.08 -7.02
C PRO A 387 7.48 -8.65 -7.04
N ALA A 388 7.77 -8.07 -5.87
CA ALA A 388 8.37 -6.74 -5.79
C ALA A 388 9.78 -6.69 -6.39
N ARG A 389 10.57 -7.76 -6.22
CA ARG A 389 11.94 -7.87 -6.75
C ARG A 389 11.93 -8.15 -8.23
N ASP A 390 11.07 -9.06 -8.68
CA ASP A 390 10.97 -9.45 -10.09
C ASP A 390 10.56 -8.27 -10.96
N ILE A 391 9.58 -7.47 -10.51
CA ILE A 391 9.20 -6.22 -11.20
C ILE A 391 10.39 -5.25 -11.27
N ALA A 392 11.11 -5.06 -10.16
CA ALA A 392 12.23 -4.14 -10.10
C ALA A 392 13.43 -4.57 -10.96
N LEU A 393 13.60 -5.88 -11.16
CA LEU A 393 14.72 -6.46 -11.91
C LEU A 393 14.41 -6.70 -13.41
N ALA A 394 13.12 -6.84 -13.77
CA ALA A 394 12.69 -7.18 -15.13
C ALA A 394 11.96 -6.04 -15.85
N GLY A 395 11.47 -5.04 -15.11
CA GLY A 395 10.72 -3.91 -15.67
C GLY A 395 11.63 -2.85 -16.28
N GLY A 396 11.33 -2.40 -17.50
CA GLY A 396 11.94 -1.19 -18.10
C GLY A 396 11.15 0.07 -17.74
N PRO A 397 11.63 1.27 -18.15
CA PRO A 397 10.93 2.53 -17.90
C PRO A 397 9.50 2.53 -18.47
N ARG A 398 8.53 2.80 -17.61
CA ARG A 398 7.10 2.88 -17.91
C ARG A 398 6.47 4.03 -17.10
N PRO A 399 6.67 5.29 -17.53
CA PRO A 399 6.15 6.48 -16.81
C PRO A 399 4.63 6.56 -16.78
N ASP A 400 3.98 5.82 -17.66
CA ASP A 400 2.54 5.76 -17.86
C ASP A 400 1.80 4.77 -16.95
N ILE A 401 2.51 4.04 -16.08
CA ILE A 401 1.93 3.04 -15.16
C ILE A 401 1.87 3.60 -13.74
N LEU A 402 0.73 3.40 -13.09
CA LEU A 402 0.54 3.70 -11.68
C LEU A 402 0.89 2.47 -10.84
N VAL A 403 1.75 2.61 -9.84
CA VAL A 403 2.16 1.49 -8.99
C VAL A 403 1.72 1.71 -7.57
N HIS A 404 1.12 0.69 -6.95
CA HIS A 404 0.81 0.65 -5.53
C HIS A 404 1.43 -0.59 -4.87
N ARG A 405 1.91 -0.44 -3.64
CA ARG A 405 2.52 -1.51 -2.84
C ARG A 405 2.29 -1.29 -1.36
N ASN A 406 1.97 -2.33 -0.61
CA ASN A 406 1.98 -2.26 0.84
C ASN A 406 3.44 -2.40 1.32
N ARG A 407 4.10 -1.25 1.53
CA ARG A 407 5.51 -1.19 1.97
C ARG A 407 5.66 -0.56 3.36
N GLY A 408 4.55 -0.25 4.03
CA GLY A 408 4.55 0.22 5.41
C GLY A 408 5.28 -0.76 6.33
N VAL A 409 4.78 -1.97 6.39
CA VAL A 409 5.40 -3.10 7.11
C VAL A 409 5.71 -4.29 6.20
N ALA A 410 5.38 -4.19 4.91
CA ALA A 410 5.69 -5.17 3.87
C ALA A 410 5.16 -6.59 4.15
N GLY A 411 4.03 -6.70 4.83
CA GLY A 411 3.35 -7.96 5.08
C GLY A 411 2.83 -8.60 3.78
N ILE A 412 2.50 -9.89 3.86
CA ILE A 412 1.79 -10.61 2.78
C ILE A 412 0.28 -10.61 3.01
N ASP A 413 -0.15 -10.22 4.20
CA ASP A 413 -1.55 -10.15 4.62
C ASP A 413 -2.29 -9.00 3.90
N GLY A 414 -3.57 -9.22 3.62
CA GLY A 414 -4.48 -8.22 3.08
C GLY A 414 -4.18 -7.71 1.66
N MET A 415 -3.27 -8.34 0.92
CA MET A 415 -2.86 -7.85 -0.41
C MET A 415 -3.94 -8.00 -1.48
N VAL A 416 -4.73 -9.08 -1.45
CA VAL A 416 -5.90 -9.26 -2.35
C VAL A 416 -6.93 -8.17 -2.06
N SER A 417 -7.23 -7.95 -0.78
CA SER A 417 -8.16 -6.92 -0.32
C SER A 417 -7.69 -5.51 -0.68
N THR A 418 -6.39 -5.21 -0.48
CA THR A 418 -5.79 -3.93 -0.90
C THR A 418 -5.90 -3.70 -2.41
N ALA A 419 -5.62 -4.73 -3.21
CA ALA A 419 -5.73 -4.64 -4.67
C ALA A 419 -7.17 -4.38 -5.11
N ILE A 420 -8.13 -5.06 -4.51
CA ILE A 420 -9.57 -4.83 -4.76
C ILE A 420 -9.97 -3.41 -4.34
N GLY A 421 -9.53 -2.95 -3.17
CA GLY A 421 -9.81 -1.60 -2.70
C GLY A 421 -9.27 -0.52 -3.63
N ALA A 422 -8.01 -0.63 -4.02
CA ALA A 422 -7.38 0.30 -4.94
C ALA A 422 -8.06 0.30 -6.32
N ALA A 423 -8.40 -0.88 -6.85
CA ALA A 423 -9.11 -1.05 -8.12
C ALA A 423 -10.54 -0.48 -8.07
N THR A 424 -11.24 -0.58 -6.94
CA THR A 424 -12.61 -0.05 -6.78
C THR A 424 -12.69 1.47 -6.99
N VAL A 425 -11.62 2.19 -6.70
CA VAL A 425 -11.55 3.66 -6.83
C VAL A 425 -10.66 4.11 -8.00
N HIS A 426 -10.08 3.18 -8.74
CA HIS A 426 -9.32 3.48 -9.96
C HIS A 426 -10.24 3.56 -11.17
N ARG A 427 -9.89 4.44 -12.11
CA ARG A 427 -10.56 4.51 -13.41
C ARG A 427 -9.79 3.65 -14.41
N GLY A 428 -10.43 2.65 -14.96
CA GLY A 428 -9.82 1.71 -15.89
C GLY A 428 -9.46 0.38 -15.27
N HIS A 429 -8.88 -0.52 -16.07
CA HIS A 429 -8.54 -1.86 -15.64
C HIS A 429 -7.30 -1.86 -14.74
N SER A 430 -7.37 -2.59 -13.66
CA SER A 430 -6.30 -2.73 -12.68
C SER A 430 -5.68 -4.14 -12.75
N TYR A 431 -4.43 -4.22 -12.31
CA TYR A 431 -3.70 -5.49 -12.22
C TYR A 431 -3.08 -5.64 -10.84
N ALA A 432 -2.93 -6.87 -10.38
CA ALA A 432 -2.12 -7.19 -9.21
C ALA A 432 -1.14 -8.30 -9.54
N LEU A 433 0.09 -8.21 -9.04
CA LEU A 433 1.09 -9.28 -9.11
C LEU A 433 1.45 -9.71 -7.70
N ILE A 434 1.08 -10.92 -7.32
CA ILE A 434 1.27 -11.47 -5.97
C ILE A 434 1.77 -12.91 -6.03
N GLY A 435 2.40 -13.38 -4.95
CA GLY A 435 2.75 -14.80 -4.79
C GLY A 435 1.57 -15.62 -4.28
N ASP A 436 1.69 -16.93 -4.40
CA ASP A 436 0.71 -17.92 -3.94
C ASP A 436 0.45 -17.85 -2.43
N LEU A 437 1.48 -17.75 -1.59
CA LEU A 437 1.30 -17.59 -0.14
C LEU A 437 0.59 -16.27 0.20
N THR A 438 0.86 -15.20 -0.54
CA THR A 438 0.17 -13.93 -0.39
C THR A 438 -1.31 -14.06 -0.76
N PHE A 439 -1.60 -14.76 -1.86
CA PHE A 439 -2.96 -15.04 -2.30
C PHE A 439 -3.73 -15.89 -1.27
N LEU A 440 -3.11 -16.99 -0.81
CA LEU A 440 -3.72 -17.89 0.19
C LEU A 440 -3.94 -17.19 1.54
N HIS A 441 -3.03 -16.31 1.93
CA HIS A 441 -3.14 -15.58 3.21
C HIS A 441 -4.35 -14.62 3.23
N ASP A 442 -4.77 -14.11 2.06
CA ASP A 442 -5.88 -13.17 1.93
C ASP A 442 -6.95 -13.62 0.90
N ALA A 443 -7.12 -14.93 0.74
CA ALA A 443 -8.11 -15.48 -0.18
C ALA A 443 -9.55 -15.01 0.11
N ASN A 444 -9.88 -14.73 1.38
CA ASN A 444 -11.16 -14.14 1.77
C ASN A 444 -11.41 -12.74 1.16
N GLY A 445 -10.36 -12.04 0.73
CA GLY A 445 -10.50 -10.78 -0.03
C GLY A 445 -11.33 -10.94 -1.30
N LEU A 446 -11.35 -12.14 -1.92
CA LEU A 446 -12.18 -12.44 -3.08
C LEU A 446 -13.68 -12.49 -2.78
N LEU A 447 -14.06 -12.63 -1.51
CA LEU A 447 -15.47 -12.74 -1.13
C LEU A 447 -16.18 -11.40 -1.28
N THR A 448 -17.03 -11.33 -2.28
CA THR A 448 -17.83 -10.15 -2.58
C THR A 448 -19.31 -10.55 -2.53
N GLY A 449 -20.07 -9.89 -1.65
CA GLY A 449 -21.52 -10.13 -1.53
C GLY A 449 -22.27 -9.78 -2.83
N PRO A 450 -23.49 -10.33 -3.02
CA PRO A 450 -24.25 -10.11 -4.25
C PRO A 450 -24.71 -8.65 -4.46
N ALA A 451 -24.76 -7.86 -3.39
CA ALA A 451 -25.10 -6.44 -3.46
C ALA A 451 -23.87 -5.52 -3.65
N GLU A 452 -22.67 -6.11 -3.66
CA GLU A 452 -21.42 -5.38 -3.81
C GLU A 452 -20.89 -5.44 -5.24
N SER A 453 -20.34 -4.35 -5.73
CA SER A 453 -19.69 -4.31 -7.04
C SER A 453 -18.30 -4.95 -6.99
N ARG A 454 -17.94 -5.67 -8.07
CA ARG A 454 -16.58 -6.14 -8.31
C ARG A 454 -15.84 -5.15 -9.20
N PRO A 455 -14.61 -4.74 -8.87
CA PRO A 455 -13.84 -3.88 -9.74
C PRO A 455 -13.28 -4.63 -10.95
N ASP A 456 -12.87 -3.89 -11.98
CA ASP A 456 -12.15 -4.42 -13.14
C ASP A 456 -10.70 -4.67 -12.76
N LEU A 457 -10.40 -5.91 -12.31
CA LEU A 457 -9.11 -6.30 -11.75
C LEU A 457 -8.69 -7.69 -12.21
N THR A 458 -7.48 -7.80 -12.76
CA THR A 458 -6.81 -9.08 -13.02
C THR A 458 -5.73 -9.31 -11.96
N ILE A 459 -5.89 -10.35 -11.14
CA ILE A 459 -4.90 -10.76 -10.13
C ILE A 459 -4.02 -11.84 -10.76
N VAL A 460 -2.76 -11.54 -10.98
CA VAL A 460 -1.74 -12.48 -11.43
C VAL A 460 -1.08 -13.11 -10.20
N VAL A 461 -1.21 -14.43 -10.08
CA VAL A 461 -0.60 -15.22 -9.01
C VAL A 461 0.58 -15.99 -9.55
N VAL A 462 1.78 -15.64 -9.05
CA VAL A 462 2.99 -16.43 -9.26
C VAL A 462 2.96 -17.57 -8.26
N ASN A 463 2.64 -18.78 -8.76
CA ASN A 463 2.52 -19.96 -7.90
C ASN A 463 3.80 -20.79 -8.01
N ASP A 464 4.67 -20.67 -7.02
CA ASP A 464 5.87 -21.49 -6.87
C ASP A 464 5.74 -22.56 -5.77
N ASP A 465 4.50 -22.84 -5.35
CA ASP A 465 4.10 -23.80 -4.33
C ASP A 465 4.82 -23.55 -3.00
N GLY A 466 4.86 -22.27 -2.58
CA GLY A 466 5.36 -21.91 -1.25
C GLY A 466 6.30 -20.72 -1.17
N GLY A 467 7.29 -20.82 -0.28
CA GLY A 467 8.20 -19.74 0.08
C GLY A 467 9.40 -19.56 -0.86
N GLY A 468 9.15 -19.33 -2.17
CA GLY A 468 10.21 -19.23 -3.18
C GLY A 468 11.30 -18.20 -2.90
N ILE A 469 10.97 -17.10 -2.21
CA ILE A 469 11.97 -16.09 -1.83
C ILE A 469 13.10 -16.65 -0.96
N PHE A 470 12.80 -17.63 -0.09
CA PHE A 470 13.79 -18.18 0.82
C PHE A 470 14.88 -18.97 0.07
N THR A 471 14.63 -19.40 -1.18
CA THR A 471 15.65 -20.00 -2.05
C THR A 471 16.77 -19.01 -2.38
N LEU A 472 16.49 -17.71 -2.40
CA LEU A 472 17.42 -16.63 -2.73
C LEU A 472 18.19 -16.09 -1.51
N LEU A 473 17.75 -16.44 -0.30
CA LEU A 473 18.33 -16.00 0.96
C LEU A 473 19.29 -17.05 1.54
N GLU A 474 19.87 -16.77 2.69
CA GLU A 474 20.83 -17.65 3.38
C GLU A 474 20.23 -19.02 3.69
N GLN A 475 18.93 -19.06 4.06
CA GLN A 475 18.20 -20.29 4.37
C GLN A 475 18.13 -21.27 3.18
N GLY A 476 18.18 -20.76 1.96
CA GLY A 476 18.21 -21.59 0.74
C GLY A 476 19.59 -22.14 0.37
N ALA A 477 20.62 -21.95 1.20
CA ALA A 477 21.93 -22.52 0.96
C ALA A 477 21.91 -24.06 1.10
N PRO A 478 22.74 -24.81 0.31
CA PRO A 478 22.77 -26.27 0.37
C PRO A 478 22.96 -26.85 1.77
N ALA A 479 23.67 -26.15 2.64
CA ALA A 479 23.89 -26.54 4.04
C ALA A 479 22.59 -26.65 4.86
N HIS A 480 21.50 -26.03 4.43
CA HIS A 480 20.21 -26.00 5.13
C HIS A 480 19.12 -26.80 4.40
N SER A 481 19.47 -27.57 3.36
CA SER A 481 18.51 -28.25 2.48
C SER A 481 17.61 -29.25 3.19
N ALA A 482 18.10 -29.95 4.22
CA ALA A 482 17.37 -31.02 4.91
C ALA A 482 16.04 -30.55 5.57
N GLY A 483 15.97 -29.32 6.05
CA GLY A 483 14.76 -28.75 6.67
C GLY A 483 14.04 -27.73 5.82
N PHE A 484 14.61 -27.35 4.68
CA PHE A 484 14.17 -26.21 3.90
C PHE A 484 12.71 -26.29 3.47
N GLU A 485 12.31 -27.39 2.86
CA GLU A 485 10.95 -27.52 2.32
C GLU A 485 9.87 -27.45 3.40
N ARG A 486 10.13 -28.04 4.58
CA ARG A 486 9.16 -28.02 5.67
C ARG A 486 9.06 -26.67 6.37
N VAL A 487 10.19 -25.96 6.55
CA VAL A 487 10.27 -24.78 7.44
C VAL A 487 10.16 -23.47 6.66
N PHE A 488 10.67 -23.43 5.44
CA PHE A 488 10.75 -22.23 4.59
C PHE A 488 10.03 -22.39 3.26
N GLY A 489 10.24 -23.50 2.57
CA GLY A 489 9.56 -23.82 1.32
C GLY A 489 8.05 -23.93 1.51
N THR A 490 7.63 -24.58 2.57
CA THR A 490 6.21 -24.72 2.98
C THR A 490 5.27 -25.03 1.79
N PRO A 491 5.52 -26.12 1.03
CA PRO A 491 4.67 -26.46 -0.10
C PRO A 491 3.24 -26.69 0.39
N HIS A 492 2.29 -26.06 -0.26
CA HIS A 492 0.90 -26.05 0.20
C HIS A 492 0.00 -27.00 -0.61
N GLY A 493 0.32 -27.30 -1.86
CA GLY A 493 -0.47 -28.17 -2.73
C GLY A 493 -1.93 -27.73 -2.92
N ALA A 494 -2.26 -26.47 -2.63
CA ALA A 494 -3.62 -25.95 -2.70
C ALA A 494 -4.07 -25.78 -4.15
N ASP A 495 -5.33 -26.12 -4.43
CA ASP A 495 -5.98 -25.84 -5.70
C ASP A 495 -6.56 -24.40 -5.68
N LEU A 496 -5.83 -23.46 -6.30
CA LEU A 496 -6.26 -22.05 -6.35
C LEU A 496 -7.51 -21.87 -7.21
N GLY A 497 -7.69 -22.73 -8.23
CA GLY A 497 -8.89 -22.73 -9.07
C GLY A 497 -10.13 -23.11 -8.28
N ALA A 498 -10.04 -24.13 -7.42
CA ALA A 498 -11.14 -24.53 -6.55
C ALA A 498 -11.51 -23.42 -5.54
N LEU A 499 -10.51 -22.73 -4.96
CA LEU A 499 -10.74 -21.56 -4.10
C LEU A 499 -11.45 -20.44 -4.85
N CYS A 500 -10.98 -20.08 -6.03
CA CYS A 500 -11.61 -19.06 -6.88
C CYS A 500 -13.04 -19.43 -7.24
N ALA A 501 -13.30 -20.69 -7.58
CA ALA A 501 -14.64 -21.19 -7.91
C ALA A 501 -15.59 -21.06 -6.69
N GLY A 502 -15.11 -21.34 -5.47
CA GLY A 502 -15.87 -21.15 -4.23
C GLY A 502 -16.30 -19.69 -4.02
N TYR A 503 -15.48 -18.73 -4.41
CA TYR A 503 -15.79 -17.30 -4.38
C TYR A 503 -16.47 -16.77 -5.66
N ARG A 504 -16.75 -17.65 -6.64
CA ARG A 504 -17.33 -17.29 -7.95
C ARG A 504 -16.47 -16.26 -8.69
N VAL A 505 -15.16 -16.43 -8.64
CA VAL A 505 -14.17 -15.62 -9.36
C VAL A 505 -13.62 -16.46 -10.51
N PRO A 506 -13.65 -15.98 -11.76
CA PRO A 506 -13.00 -16.66 -12.89
C PRO A 506 -11.52 -16.88 -12.62
N HIS A 507 -11.04 -18.08 -12.97
CA HIS A 507 -9.63 -18.48 -12.81
C HIS A 507 -9.11 -19.12 -14.09
N VAL A 508 -7.88 -18.76 -14.47
CA VAL A 508 -7.18 -19.29 -15.65
C VAL A 508 -5.76 -19.65 -15.26
N VAL A 509 -5.28 -20.82 -15.72
CA VAL A 509 -3.87 -21.19 -15.62
C VAL A 509 -3.20 -20.91 -16.96
N ALA A 510 -2.25 -19.98 -17.00
CA ALA A 510 -1.47 -19.68 -18.19
C ALA A 510 -0.16 -20.48 -18.20
N ARG A 511 0.05 -21.31 -19.22
CA ARG A 511 1.19 -22.22 -19.37
C ARG A 511 2.23 -21.73 -20.37
N THR A 512 1.83 -20.80 -21.25
CA THR A 512 2.67 -20.22 -22.29
C THR A 512 2.64 -18.69 -22.24
N PRO A 513 3.67 -18.01 -22.79
CA PRO A 513 3.65 -16.55 -22.90
C PRO A 513 2.43 -16.01 -23.68
N SER A 514 1.97 -16.77 -24.69
CA SER A 514 0.80 -16.39 -25.48
C SER A 514 -0.50 -16.45 -24.66
N GLU A 515 -0.72 -17.56 -23.93
CA GLU A 515 -1.86 -17.72 -23.03
C GLU A 515 -1.85 -16.64 -21.94
N PHE A 516 -0.66 -16.32 -21.42
CA PHE A 516 -0.51 -15.28 -20.40
C PHE A 516 -0.90 -13.90 -20.95
N ARG A 517 -0.37 -13.50 -22.13
CA ARG A 517 -0.77 -12.23 -22.76
C ARG A 517 -2.25 -12.14 -23.07
N GLU A 518 -2.87 -13.25 -23.51
CA GLU A 518 -4.31 -13.31 -23.74
C GLU A 518 -5.10 -13.10 -22.44
N ALA A 519 -4.67 -13.78 -21.36
CA ALA A 519 -5.31 -13.66 -20.05
C ALA A 519 -5.13 -12.27 -19.41
N LEU A 520 -4.18 -11.46 -19.87
CA LEU A 520 -3.98 -10.08 -19.41
C LEU A 520 -4.85 -9.03 -20.13
N ARG A 521 -5.57 -9.41 -21.21
CA ARG A 521 -6.45 -8.46 -21.89
C ARG A 521 -7.48 -7.91 -20.92
N PRO A 522 -7.72 -6.58 -20.92
CA PRO A 522 -8.74 -5.99 -20.07
C PRO A 522 -10.12 -6.60 -20.31
N GLU A 523 -10.73 -7.12 -19.27
CA GLU A 523 -12.09 -7.64 -19.27
C GLU A 523 -12.83 -7.14 -18.03
N PRO A 524 -14.12 -6.84 -18.12
CA PRO A 524 -14.89 -6.40 -16.96
C PRO A 524 -14.88 -7.41 -15.82
N GLY A 525 -14.81 -6.90 -14.60
CA GLY A 525 -14.91 -7.66 -13.37
C GLY A 525 -13.58 -8.18 -12.83
N LEU A 526 -13.66 -9.00 -11.78
CA LEU A 526 -12.53 -9.57 -11.05
C LEU A 526 -12.22 -10.97 -11.59
N ARG A 527 -10.93 -11.23 -11.88
CA ARG A 527 -10.44 -12.56 -12.25
C ARG A 527 -9.04 -12.85 -11.72
N VAL A 528 -8.68 -14.11 -11.71
CA VAL A 528 -7.36 -14.60 -11.28
C VAL A 528 -6.68 -15.33 -12.42
N VAL A 529 -5.41 -15.00 -12.65
CA VAL A 529 -4.52 -15.67 -13.62
C VAL A 529 -3.38 -16.32 -12.84
N GLU A 530 -3.34 -17.64 -12.80
CA GLU A 530 -2.29 -18.42 -12.16
C GLU A 530 -1.18 -18.76 -13.15
N VAL A 531 0.08 -18.54 -12.77
CA VAL A 531 1.26 -19.03 -13.49
C VAL A 531 2.11 -19.85 -12.54
N ARG A 532 2.28 -21.15 -12.83
CA ARG A 532 3.07 -22.07 -12.01
C ARG A 532 4.54 -21.97 -12.37
N VAL A 533 5.37 -21.66 -11.39
CA VAL A 533 6.82 -21.45 -11.53
C VAL A 533 7.58 -22.46 -10.69
N ASP A 534 8.67 -22.98 -11.21
CA ASP A 534 9.56 -23.88 -10.48
C ASP A 534 10.56 -23.08 -9.61
N ARG A 535 10.34 -23.05 -8.29
CA ARG A 535 11.21 -22.34 -7.34
C ARG A 535 12.62 -22.89 -7.26
N SER A 536 12.85 -24.14 -7.65
CA SER A 536 14.20 -24.73 -7.64
C SER A 536 15.15 -24.02 -8.60
N ARG A 537 14.62 -23.37 -9.63
CA ARG A 537 15.39 -22.62 -10.65
C ARG A 537 15.79 -21.21 -10.20
N HIS A 538 15.13 -20.63 -9.18
CA HIS A 538 15.31 -19.23 -8.80
C HIS A 538 16.77 -18.88 -8.51
N ARG A 539 17.43 -19.63 -7.60
CA ARG A 539 18.82 -19.35 -7.19
C ARG A 539 19.78 -19.41 -8.36
N GLY A 540 19.66 -20.46 -9.21
CA GLY A 540 20.51 -20.64 -10.37
C GLY A 540 20.34 -19.52 -11.41
N LEU A 541 19.10 -19.13 -11.72
CA LEU A 541 18.80 -18.04 -12.64
C LEU A 541 19.36 -16.71 -12.14
N HIS A 542 19.08 -16.34 -10.87
CA HIS A 542 19.61 -15.11 -10.29
C HIS A 542 21.14 -15.06 -10.22
N ALA A 543 21.80 -16.20 -10.02
CA ALA A 543 23.27 -16.28 -10.06
C ALA A 543 23.81 -16.02 -11.48
N ARG A 544 23.22 -16.64 -12.52
CA ARG A 544 23.60 -16.39 -13.92
C ARG A 544 23.39 -14.95 -14.34
N LEU A 545 22.23 -14.36 -13.99
CA LEU A 545 21.93 -12.95 -14.29
C LEU A 545 22.94 -12.00 -13.64
N ARG A 546 23.24 -12.19 -12.34
CA ARG A 546 24.27 -11.39 -11.65
C ARG A 546 25.63 -11.50 -12.31
N ALA A 547 26.05 -12.71 -12.66
CA ALA A 547 27.32 -12.95 -13.34
C ALA A 547 27.37 -12.26 -14.71
N ALA A 548 26.31 -12.41 -15.52
CA ALA A 548 26.21 -11.78 -16.83
C ALA A 548 26.25 -10.24 -16.76
N VAL A 549 25.47 -9.64 -15.85
CA VAL A 549 25.48 -8.19 -15.63
C VAL A 549 26.85 -7.72 -15.14
N SER A 550 27.43 -8.41 -14.15
CA SER A 550 28.76 -8.06 -13.66
C SER A 550 29.85 -8.17 -14.72
N ALA A 551 29.73 -9.09 -15.67
CA ALA A 551 30.68 -9.19 -16.78
C ALA A 551 30.51 -8.05 -17.80
N ALA A 552 29.27 -7.66 -18.11
CA ALA A 552 28.94 -6.69 -19.13
C ALA A 552 29.14 -5.23 -18.71
N VAL A 553 28.89 -4.91 -17.45
CA VAL A 553 28.99 -3.54 -16.91
C VAL A 553 30.46 -3.17 -16.74
N PRO A 554 30.93 -1.99 -17.24
CA PRO A 554 32.29 -1.52 -17.02
C PRO A 554 32.56 -1.25 -15.53
N GLY A 555 33.82 -1.28 -15.14
CA GLY A 555 34.28 -0.89 -13.80
C GLY A 555 34.59 0.58 -13.74
#